data_6ef98c92d54bceed053b5113124b742b
#
_entry.id   6ef98c92d54bceed053b5113124b742b
#
_cell.length_a   1.000
_cell.length_b   1.000
_cell.length_c   1.000
_cell.angle_alpha   90.00
_cell.angle_beta   90.00
_cell.angle_gamma   90.00
#
_symmetry.space_group_name_H-M   'P 1'
#
loop_
_entity.id
_entity.type
_entity.pdbx_description
1 polymer ?
#
loop_
_entity_poly.entity_id
_entity_poly.type
_entity_poly.pdbx_seq_one_letter_code
_entity_poly.pdbx_strand_id
1 'polypeptide(L)'
;IKGVLDVVLTLPLVLPPTVVGYFLLLLFGTRRPLGMALESIGVKFVMTWYGGVIAAAVVAFPLLYRTARGAFEAFDETLAQAGQTLGLSNTYIFWRIRMPACRQGIFAGIVLAFARALGEYGATSMLIGYTPGRTATISTTVYQLWRTGDDLHAFYLSLIHISEPTRLALI
;
A
#
# COMPACT_ATOMS: atom_id res chain seq x y z
N ILE A 1 -7.75 16.81 -15.65
CA ILE A 1 -7.60 15.35 -15.53
C ILE A 1 -6.51 15.02 -14.50
N LYS A 2 -5.28 15.64 -14.57
CA LYS A 2 -4.18 15.37 -13.62
C LYS A 2 -4.58 15.61 -12.16
N GLY A 3 -5.21 16.74 -11.84
CA GLY A 3 -5.64 17.06 -10.47
C GLY A 3 -6.69 16.10 -9.91
N VAL A 4 -7.62 15.63 -10.73
CA VAL A 4 -8.64 14.65 -10.31
C VAL A 4 -8.00 13.30 -9.99
N LEU A 5 -7.06 12.84 -10.83
CA LEU A 5 -6.30 11.61 -10.58
C LEU A 5 -5.50 11.71 -9.27
N ASP A 6 -4.86 12.83 -9.01
CA ASP A 6 -4.13 13.05 -7.76
C ASP A 6 -5.05 12.94 -6.54
N VAL A 7 -6.23 13.56 -6.59
CA VAL A 7 -7.20 13.47 -5.50
C VAL A 7 -7.65 12.02 -5.29
N VAL A 8 -8.00 11.32 -6.36
CA VAL A 8 -8.46 9.92 -6.28
C VAL A 8 -7.36 9.01 -5.71
N LEU A 9 -6.12 9.14 -6.22
CA LEU A 9 -5.00 8.32 -5.78
C LEU A 9 -4.53 8.62 -4.35
N THR A 10 -4.79 9.83 -3.86
CA THR A 10 -4.42 10.23 -2.49
C THR A 10 -5.58 10.14 -1.49
N LEU A 11 -6.80 9.90 -1.96
CA LEU A 11 -7.99 9.81 -1.13
C LEU A 11 -7.86 8.79 0.03
N PRO A 12 -7.31 7.58 -0.17
CA PRO A 12 -7.14 6.62 0.92
C PRO A 12 -6.22 7.09 2.05
N LEU A 13 -5.38 8.11 1.82
CA LEU A 13 -4.51 8.67 2.86
C LEU A 13 -5.27 9.55 3.85
N VAL A 14 -6.33 10.21 3.38
CA VAL A 14 -7.16 11.14 4.19
C VAL A 14 -8.28 10.40 4.91
N LEU A 15 -8.79 9.34 4.30
CA LEU A 15 -9.87 8.54 4.89
C LEU A 15 -9.36 7.65 6.03
N PRO A 16 -10.15 7.46 7.11
CA PRO A 16 -9.86 6.42 8.08
C PRO A 16 -9.72 5.05 7.40
N PRO A 17 -8.71 4.23 7.75
CA PRO A 17 -8.49 2.93 7.11
C PRO A 17 -9.72 2.00 7.13
N THR A 18 -10.51 2.05 8.19
CA THR A 18 -11.77 1.29 8.30
C THR A 18 -12.79 1.71 7.23
N VAL A 19 -12.84 3.00 6.89
CA VAL A 19 -13.72 3.53 5.83
C VAL A 19 -13.24 3.04 4.46
N VAL A 20 -11.92 3.03 4.23
CA VAL A 20 -11.34 2.46 3.00
C VAL A 20 -11.70 0.98 2.89
N GLY A 21 -11.56 0.21 3.99
CA GLY A 21 -11.95 -1.20 4.06
C GLY A 21 -13.43 -1.41 3.76
N TYR A 22 -14.31 -0.54 4.27
CA TYR A 22 -15.73 -0.57 3.97
C TYR A 22 -16.02 -0.33 2.48
N PHE A 23 -15.37 0.65 1.85
CA PHE A 23 -15.50 0.86 0.41
C PHE A 23 -14.99 -0.33 -0.41
N LEU A 24 -13.89 -0.94 -0.01
CA LEU A 24 -13.40 -2.17 -0.64
C LEU A 24 -14.42 -3.33 -0.47
N LEU A 25 -15.06 -3.43 0.69
CA LEU A 25 -16.12 -4.41 0.93
C LEU A 25 -17.34 -4.14 0.05
N LEU A 26 -17.72 -2.87 -0.14
CA LEU A 26 -18.80 -2.49 -1.07
C LEU A 26 -18.43 -2.82 -2.53
N LEU A 27 -17.17 -2.73 -2.89
CA LEU A 27 -16.69 -2.98 -4.25
C LEU A 27 -16.56 -4.49 -4.53
N PHE A 28 -15.89 -5.24 -3.64
CA PHE A 28 -15.53 -6.65 -3.81
C PHE A 28 -16.47 -7.63 -3.10
N GLY A 29 -17.51 -7.13 -2.43
CA GLY A 29 -18.47 -7.96 -1.71
C GLY A 29 -19.15 -8.98 -2.64
N THR A 30 -19.35 -10.20 -2.14
CA THR A 30 -19.91 -11.33 -2.91
C THR A 30 -21.32 -11.08 -3.47
N ARG A 31 -22.04 -10.11 -2.90
CA ARG A 31 -23.38 -9.69 -3.38
C ARG A 31 -23.34 -8.43 -4.22
N ARG A 32 -22.15 -7.95 -4.62
CA ARG A 32 -21.97 -6.75 -5.43
C ARG A 32 -21.61 -7.11 -6.87
N PRO A 33 -21.95 -6.27 -7.87
CA PRO A 33 -21.76 -6.63 -9.28
C PRO A 33 -20.32 -7.01 -9.61
N LEU A 34 -19.34 -6.25 -9.11
CA LEU A 34 -17.91 -6.54 -9.34
C LEU A 34 -17.47 -7.82 -8.59
N GLY A 35 -17.90 -7.98 -7.33
CA GLY A 35 -17.61 -9.18 -6.56
C GLY A 35 -18.17 -10.44 -7.22
N MET A 36 -19.42 -10.41 -7.69
CA MET A 36 -20.03 -11.52 -8.43
C MET A 36 -19.30 -11.83 -9.75
N ALA A 37 -18.92 -10.79 -10.51
CA ALA A 37 -18.15 -10.97 -11.74
C ALA A 37 -16.78 -11.60 -11.48
N LEU A 38 -16.09 -11.22 -10.41
CA LEU A 38 -14.82 -11.82 -10.02
C LEU A 38 -14.99 -13.26 -9.51
N GLU A 39 -16.03 -13.54 -8.75
CA GLU A 39 -16.33 -14.88 -8.24
C GLU A 39 -16.68 -15.84 -9.38
N SER A 40 -17.30 -15.37 -10.47
CA SER A 40 -17.60 -16.19 -11.65
C SER A 40 -16.33 -16.70 -12.37
N ILE A 41 -15.20 -16.00 -12.23
CA ILE A 41 -13.88 -16.41 -12.74
C ILE A 41 -12.99 -17.06 -11.65
N GLY A 42 -13.59 -17.41 -10.49
CA GLY A 42 -12.90 -18.08 -9.40
C GLY A 42 -12.07 -17.18 -8.48
N VAL A 43 -12.20 -15.85 -8.59
CA VAL A 43 -11.45 -14.89 -7.77
C VAL A 43 -12.35 -14.32 -6.68
N LYS A 44 -12.00 -14.54 -5.41
CA LYS A 44 -12.72 -14.04 -4.25
C LYS A 44 -11.78 -13.26 -3.33
N PHE A 45 -12.10 -12.00 -3.04
CA PHE A 45 -11.27 -11.14 -2.18
C PHE A 45 -11.75 -11.11 -0.73
N VAL A 46 -13.06 -11.11 -0.51
CA VAL A 46 -13.64 -11.06 0.83
C VAL A 46 -13.34 -12.36 1.59
N MET A 47 -12.88 -12.24 2.85
CA MET A 47 -12.50 -13.35 3.73
C MET A 47 -11.35 -14.24 3.17
N THR A 48 -10.48 -13.66 2.35
CA THR A 48 -9.28 -14.32 1.80
C THR A 48 -8.02 -13.53 2.08
N TRP A 49 -6.87 -14.19 2.14
CA TRP A 49 -5.59 -13.51 2.40
C TRP A 49 -5.21 -12.50 1.30
N TYR A 50 -5.56 -12.75 0.04
CA TYR A 50 -5.30 -11.78 -1.05
C TYR A 50 -6.14 -10.50 -0.89
N GLY A 51 -7.33 -10.60 -0.30
CA GLY A 51 -8.12 -9.42 0.06
C GLY A 51 -7.37 -8.55 1.07
N GLY A 52 -6.68 -9.17 2.05
CA GLY A 52 -5.82 -8.46 2.99
C GLY A 52 -4.66 -7.73 2.31
N VAL A 53 -4.00 -8.40 1.36
CA VAL A 53 -2.93 -7.79 0.56
C VAL A 53 -3.44 -6.58 -0.23
N ILE A 54 -4.61 -6.69 -0.87
CA ILE A 54 -5.21 -5.57 -1.60
C ILE A 54 -5.58 -4.43 -0.65
N ALA A 55 -6.19 -4.72 0.51
CA ALA A 55 -6.55 -3.70 1.48
C ALA A 55 -5.30 -2.93 1.95
N ALA A 56 -4.24 -3.64 2.33
CA ALA A 56 -2.97 -3.04 2.74
C ALA A 56 -2.33 -2.23 1.61
N ALA A 57 -2.33 -2.75 0.37
CA ALA A 57 -1.78 -2.07 -0.79
C ALA A 57 -2.53 -0.76 -1.10
N VAL A 58 -3.86 -0.76 -1.08
CA VAL A 58 -4.69 0.44 -1.34
C VAL A 58 -4.43 1.53 -0.31
N VAL A 59 -4.28 1.17 0.97
CA VAL A 59 -3.99 2.13 2.04
C VAL A 59 -2.55 2.64 2.01
N ALA A 60 -1.59 1.80 1.60
CA ALA A 60 -0.18 2.15 1.53
C ALA A 60 0.21 2.89 0.24
N PHE A 61 -0.48 2.62 -0.87
CA PHE A 61 -0.18 3.17 -2.20
C PHE A 61 -0.07 4.69 -2.27
N PRO A 62 -0.94 5.49 -1.63
CA PRO A 62 -0.83 6.94 -1.67
C PRO A 62 0.51 7.47 -1.16
N LEU A 63 1.10 6.79 -0.18
CA LEU A 63 2.39 7.19 0.39
C LEU A 63 3.53 6.98 -0.62
N LEU A 64 3.55 5.81 -1.28
CA LEU A 64 4.46 5.53 -2.39
C LEU A 64 4.29 6.55 -3.52
N TYR A 65 3.04 6.76 -3.93
CA TYR A 65 2.71 7.68 -5.03
C TYR A 65 3.21 9.10 -4.76
N ARG A 66 2.90 9.65 -3.58
CA ARG A 66 3.31 11.02 -3.22
C ARG A 66 4.83 11.17 -3.10
N THR A 67 5.51 10.18 -2.52
CA THR A 67 6.97 10.21 -2.36
C THR A 67 7.67 10.08 -3.71
N ALA A 68 7.23 9.13 -4.55
CA ALA A 68 7.76 8.98 -5.90
C ALA A 68 7.51 10.24 -6.75
N ARG A 69 6.29 10.77 -6.70
CA ARG A 69 5.94 12.01 -7.40
C ARG A 69 6.83 13.18 -6.96
N GLY A 70 7.02 13.38 -5.66
CA GLY A 70 7.92 14.43 -5.15
C GLY A 70 9.36 14.29 -5.66
N ALA A 71 9.84 13.05 -5.80
CA ALA A 71 11.16 12.80 -6.39
C ALA A 71 11.22 13.19 -7.88
N PHE A 72 10.15 12.95 -8.64
CA PHE A 72 10.07 13.37 -10.04
C PHE A 72 9.87 14.89 -10.18
N GLU A 73 9.15 15.54 -9.28
CA GLU A 73 8.96 16.99 -9.27
C GLU A 73 10.25 17.74 -8.87
N ALA A 74 11.11 17.12 -8.06
CA ALA A 74 12.42 17.64 -7.69
C ALA A 74 13.53 17.40 -8.74
N PHE A 75 13.20 16.66 -9.83
CA PHE A 75 14.16 16.37 -10.89
C PHE A 75 14.54 17.65 -11.66
N ASP A 76 15.85 17.84 -11.88
CA ASP A 76 16.34 18.97 -12.67
C ASP A 76 16.05 18.76 -14.18
N GLU A 77 15.08 19.52 -14.68
CA GLU A 77 14.64 19.45 -16.07
C GLU A 77 15.76 19.87 -17.07
N THR A 78 16.82 20.58 -16.64
CA THR A 78 17.95 20.94 -17.50
C THR A 78 18.66 19.71 -18.05
N LEU A 79 18.71 18.62 -17.25
CA LEU A 79 19.26 17.32 -17.70
C LEU A 79 18.44 16.68 -18.82
N ALA A 80 17.10 16.80 -18.74
CA ALA A 80 16.23 16.30 -19.79
C ALA A 80 16.35 17.14 -21.08
N GLN A 81 16.42 18.46 -20.94
CA GLN A 81 16.62 19.39 -22.06
C GLN A 81 17.96 19.15 -22.75
N ALA A 82 19.04 18.96 -21.98
CA ALA A 82 20.35 18.61 -22.53
C ALA A 82 20.30 17.27 -23.32
N GLY A 83 19.59 16.28 -22.81
CA GLY A 83 19.33 15.04 -23.54
C GLY A 83 18.57 15.26 -24.87
N GLN A 84 17.58 16.14 -24.87
CA GLN A 84 16.81 16.47 -26.08
C GLN A 84 17.68 17.20 -27.12
N THR A 85 18.57 18.10 -26.72
CA THR A 85 19.50 18.80 -27.64
C THR A 85 20.49 17.82 -28.28
N LEU A 86 20.80 16.71 -27.61
CA LEU A 86 21.62 15.62 -28.16
C LEU A 86 20.81 14.65 -29.06
N GLY A 87 19.54 14.94 -29.34
CA GLY A 87 18.67 14.12 -30.17
C GLY A 87 18.15 12.83 -29.51
N LEU A 88 18.26 12.69 -28.18
CA LEU A 88 17.77 11.52 -27.47
C LEU A 88 16.23 11.54 -27.42
N SER A 89 15.62 10.38 -27.59
CA SER A 89 14.16 10.24 -27.50
C SER A 89 13.67 10.44 -26.05
N ASN A 90 12.44 10.93 -25.89
CA ASN A 90 11.81 11.13 -24.57
C ASN A 90 11.76 9.83 -23.75
N THR A 91 11.57 8.68 -24.41
CA THR A 91 11.58 7.37 -23.75
C THR A 91 12.97 7.03 -23.21
N TYR A 92 14.03 7.30 -23.99
CA TYR A 92 15.40 7.11 -23.54
C TYR A 92 15.74 8.02 -22.36
N ILE A 93 15.38 9.31 -22.44
CA ILE A 93 15.58 10.31 -21.36
C ILE A 93 14.86 9.86 -20.09
N PHE A 94 13.61 9.37 -20.21
CA PHE A 94 12.86 8.88 -19.06
C PHE A 94 13.57 7.69 -18.37
N TRP A 95 13.92 6.64 -19.11
CA TRP A 95 14.46 5.42 -18.51
C TRP A 95 15.94 5.49 -18.14
N ARG A 96 16.74 6.30 -18.84
CA ARG A 96 18.19 6.37 -18.65
C ARG A 96 18.69 7.58 -17.88
N ILE A 97 17.88 8.64 -17.78
CA ILE A 97 18.28 9.88 -17.09
C ILE A 97 17.33 10.12 -15.91
N ARG A 98 16.04 10.31 -16.16
CA ARG A 98 15.07 10.70 -15.12
C ARG A 98 14.84 9.62 -14.08
N MET A 99 14.58 8.39 -14.50
CA MET A 99 14.32 7.27 -13.60
C MET A 99 15.49 6.96 -12.64
N PRO A 100 16.75 6.83 -13.14
CA PRO A 100 17.90 6.63 -12.26
C PRO A 100 18.17 7.82 -11.31
N ALA A 101 17.93 9.05 -11.75
CA ALA A 101 18.07 10.23 -10.90
C ALA A 101 17.06 10.24 -9.74
N CYS A 102 15.81 9.81 -10.00
CA CYS A 102 14.72 9.77 -9.00
C CYS A 102 14.71 8.49 -8.15
N ARG A 103 15.59 7.50 -8.41
CA ARG A 103 15.53 6.17 -7.77
C ARG A 103 15.54 6.19 -6.25
N GLN A 104 16.30 7.09 -5.65
CA GLN A 104 16.39 7.18 -4.17
C GLN A 104 15.05 7.57 -3.55
N GLY A 105 14.34 8.53 -4.13
CA GLY A 105 13.02 8.92 -3.66
C GLY A 105 11.95 7.85 -3.92
N ILE A 106 12.04 7.14 -5.04
CA ILE A 106 11.15 5.99 -5.32
C ILE A 106 11.38 4.88 -4.30
N PHE A 107 12.65 4.54 -4.02
CA PHE A 107 12.99 3.52 -3.05
C PHE A 107 12.54 3.91 -1.63
N ALA A 108 12.75 5.15 -1.22
CA ALA A 108 12.21 5.67 0.05
C ALA A 108 10.69 5.53 0.12
N GLY A 109 9.97 5.82 -0.98
CA GLY A 109 8.53 5.63 -1.07
C GLY A 109 8.11 4.17 -0.93
N ILE A 110 8.85 3.22 -1.50
CA ILE A 110 8.60 1.79 -1.36
C ILE A 110 8.75 1.36 0.11
N VAL A 111 9.83 1.77 0.77
CA VAL A 111 10.08 1.43 2.19
C VAL A 111 8.98 1.99 3.08
N LEU A 112 8.59 3.24 2.88
CA LEU A 112 7.51 3.88 3.65
C LEU A 112 6.15 3.19 3.42
N ALA A 113 5.82 2.86 2.17
CA ALA A 113 4.59 2.15 1.83
C ALA A 113 4.57 0.74 2.43
N PHE A 114 5.70 0.04 2.39
CA PHE A 114 5.83 -1.28 3.00
C PHE A 114 5.64 -1.22 4.52
N ALA A 115 6.31 -0.29 5.21
CA ALA A 115 6.13 -0.09 6.64
C ALA A 115 4.68 0.24 7.00
N ARG A 116 4.02 1.09 6.17
CA ARG A 116 2.60 1.43 6.34
C ARG A 116 1.67 0.20 6.14
N ALA A 117 1.98 -0.64 5.15
CA ALA A 117 1.22 -1.85 4.86
C ALA A 117 1.32 -2.91 5.97
N LEU A 118 2.51 -3.06 6.58
CA LEU A 118 2.72 -3.99 7.69
C LEU A 118 1.85 -3.66 8.92
N GLY A 119 1.69 -2.36 9.23
CA GLY A 119 0.86 -1.90 10.34
C GLY A 119 -0.64 -1.79 10.00
N GLU A 120 -1.09 -2.27 8.83
CA GLU A 120 -2.48 -2.10 8.44
C GLU A 120 -3.40 -3.06 9.20
N TYR A 121 -4.37 -2.47 9.90
CA TYR A 121 -5.39 -3.19 10.66
C TYR A 121 -6.80 -2.87 10.18
N GLY A 122 -7.12 -1.58 10.00
CA GLY A 122 -8.48 -1.11 9.82
C GLY A 122 -9.16 -1.61 8.54
N ALA A 123 -8.52 -1.42 7.39
CA ALA A 123 -9.05 -1.87 6.12
C ALA A 123 -9.01 -3.40 6.01
N THR A 124 -7.94 -4.00 6.53
CA THR A 124 -7.76 -5.45 6.52
C THR A 124 -8.84 -6.15 7.36
N SER A 125 -9.07 -5.71 8.60
CA SER A 125 -10.09 -6.30 9.49
C SER A 125 -11.50 -6.20 8.90
N MET A 126 -11.81 -5.10 8.19
CA MET A 126 -13.10 -4.91 7.54
C MET A 126 -13.31 -5.83 6.34
N LEU A 127 -12.27 -6.06 5.52
CA LEU A 127 -12.41 -6.82 4.27
C LEU A 127 -12.28 -8.32 4.47
N ILE A 128 -11.36 -8.78 5.34
CA ILE A 128 -11.05 -10.21 5.48
C ILE A 128 -11.36 -10.78 6.88
N GLY A 129 -11.63 -9.92 7.86
CA GLY A 129 -11.88 -10.35 9.24
C GLY A 129 -10.66 -10.99 9.89
N TYR A 130 -10.90 -11.75 10.97
CA TYR A 130 -9.88 -12.51 11.68
C TYR A 130 -10.25 -13.98 11.73
N THR A 131 -9.47 -14.82 11.06
CA THR A 131 -9.58 -16.27 11.11
C THR A 131 -8.19 -16.88 11.27
N PRO A 132 -7.87 -17.50 12.43
CA PRO A 132 -6.57 -18.14 12.66
C PRO A 132 -6.19 -19.11 11.55
N GLY A 133 -4.95 -19.07 11.09
CA GLY A 133 -4.43 -19.94 10.04
C GLY A 133 -4.92 -19.62 8.61
N ARG A 134 -5.81 -18.62 8.43
CA ARG A 134 -6.35 -18.24 7.10
C ARG A 134 -6.21 -16.76 6.76
N THR A 135 -6.74 -15.89 7.61
CA THR A 135 -6.77 -14.43 7.36
C THR A 135 -6.19 -13.61 8.51
N ALA A 136 -5.66 -14.26 9.56
CA ALA A 136 -5.00 -13.57 10.65
C ALA A 136 -3.73 -12.88 10.16
N THR A 137 -3.62 -11.57 10.38
CA THR A 137 -2.39 -10.77 10.22
C THR A 137 -1.79 -10.50 11.59
N ILE A 138 -0.54 -10.04 11.64
CA ILE A 138 0.11 -9.68 12.91
C ILE A 138 -0.73 -8.63 13.64
N SER A 139 -1.11 -7.55 12.97
CA SER A 139 -1.89 -6.45 13.56
C SER A 139 -3.26 -6.92 14.09
N THR A 140 -3.98 -7.77 13.34
CA THR A 140 -5.26 -8.31 13.80
C THR A 140 -5.09 -9.31 14.94
N THR A 141 -3.98 -10.05 14.97
CA THR A 141 -3.67 -11.01 16.05
C THR A 141 -3.33 -10.27 17.35
N VAL A 142 -2.51 -9.22 17.29
CA VAL A 142 -2.22 -8.38 18.48
C VAL A 142 -3.51 -7.85 19.09
N TYR A 143 -4.40 -7.30 18.25
CA TYR A 143 -5.70 -6.79 18.72
C TYR A 143 -6.55 -7.90 19.35
N GLN A 144 -6.60 -9.08 18.75
CA GLN A 144 -7.40 -10.19 19.27
C GLN A 144 -6.85 -10.72 20.60
N LEU A 145 -5.53 -10.88 20.73
CA LEU A 145 -4.87 -11.30 21.98
C LEU A 145 -5.17 -10.30 23.11
N TRP A 146 -5.02 -9.00 22.85
CA TRP A 146 -5.39 -7.97 23.83
C TRP A 146 -6.85 -8.07 24.24
N ARG A 147 -7.75 -8.24 23.28
CA ARG A 147 -9.19 -8.32 23.52
C ARG A 147 -9.58 -9.56 24.33
N THR A 148 -8.82 -10.65 24.25
CA THR A 148 -9.05 -11.88 25.03
C THR A 148 -8.34 -11.89 26.37
N GLY A 149 -7.61 -10.82 26.74
CA GLY A 149 -6.91 -10.67 28.00
C GLY A 149 -5.52 -11.35 28.03
N ASP A 150 -4.98 -11.75 26.88
CA ASP A 150 -3.64 -12.31 26.76
C ASP A 150 -2.62 -11.20 26.45
N ASP A 151 -2.43 -10.32 27.42
CA ASP A 151 -1.58 -9.12 27.27
C ASP A 151 -0.11 -9.48 27.06
N LEU A 152 0.36 -10.60 27.62
CA LEU A 152 1.75 -11.01 27.49
C LEU A 152 2.12 -11.40 26.05
N HIS A 153 1.31 -12.23 25.41
CA HIS A 153 1.53 -12.60 24.01
C HIS A 153 1.27 -11.43 23.06
N ALA A 154 0.28 -10.58 23.35
CA ALA A 154 0.05 -9.35 22.61
C ALA A 154 1.28 -8.42 22.64
N PHE A 155 1.91 -8.26 23.80
CA PHE A 155 3.12 -7.46 23.97
C PHE A 155 4.32 -8.04 23.19
N TYR A 156 4.60 -9.33 23.33
CA TYR A 156 5.70 -9.96 22.58
C TYR A 156 5.49 -9.86 21.06
N LEU A 157 4.29 -10.12 20.59
CA LEU A 157 3.99 -10.03 19.15
C LEU A 157 4.12 -8.58 18.63
N SER A 158 3.75 -7.59 19.46
CA SER A 158 3.93 -6.17 19.14
C SER A 158 5.42 -5.80 19.02
N LEU A 159 6.28 -6.31 19.90
CA LEU A 159 7.73 -6.09 19.83
C LEU A 159 8.34 -6.69 18.55
N ILE A 160 7.92 -7.89 18.15
CA ILE A 160 8.34 -8.51 16.90
C ILE A 160 7.91 -7.63 15.72
N HIS A 161 6.68 -7.18 15.73
CA HIS A 161 6.14 -6.32 14.66
C HIS A 161 6.87 -4.98 14.54
N ILE A 162 7.31 -4.38 15.65
CA ILE A 162 8.09 -3.14 15.67
C ILE A 162 9.54 -3.39 15.21
N SER A 163 10.15 -4.50 15.60
CA SER A 163 11.56 -4.79 15.31
C SER A 163 11.82 -5.20 13.85
N GLU A 164 10.90 -5.90 13.22
CA GLU A 164 11.02 -6.37 11.84
C GLU A 164 11.12 -5.22 10.80
N PRO A 165 10.24 -4.21 10.79
CA PRO A 165 10.37 -3.08 9.87
C PRO A 165 11.66 -2.29 10.06
N THR A 166 12.14 -2.21 11.31
CA THR A 166 13.38 -1.47 11.64
C THR A 166 14.60 -2.16 11.06
N ARG A 167 14.65 -3.50 11.08
CA ARG A 167 15.74 -4.27 10.48
C ARG A 167 15.79 -4.13 8.96
N LEU A 168 14.63 -4.11 8.30
CA LEU A 168 14.54 -3.91 6.85
C LEU A 168 14.89 -2.48 6.41
N ALA A 169 14.69 -1.48 7.26
CA ALA A 169 15.05 -0.08 6.99
C ALA A 169 16.55 0.23 7.19
N LEU A 170 17.30 -0.68 7.85
CA LEU A 170 18.73 -0.52 8.13
C LEU A 170 19.64 -1.23 7.11
N ILE A 171 19.09 -1.95 6.13
CA ILE A 171 19.80 -2.56 4.99
C ILE A 171 19.65 -1.68 3.74
#